data_6a5904e1e4da16f60a47511bf050436b
#
_entry.id   6a5904e1e4da16f60a47511bf050436b
#
_cell.length_a   1.000
_cell.length_b   1.000
_cell.length_c   1.000
_cell.angle_alpha   90.00
_cell.angle_beta   90.00
_cell.angle_gamma   90.00
#
_symmetry.space_group_name_H-M   'P 1'
#
loop_
_entity.id
_entity.type
_entity.pdbx_description
1 polymer ?
#
loop_
_entity_poly.entity_id
_entity_poly.type
_entity_poly.pdbx_seq_one_letter_code
_entity_poly.pdbx_strand_id
1 'polypeptide(L)'
;MINGDITEFIDKLYYGEELWFEYAGKEYFLQGWTNPSDATMVLDIQDGKPFKDYLWKCIRPSMRECAEEFLNSKLWGEKNFLEIQREVTWKE
;
A
#
# COMPACT_ATOMS: atom_id res chain seq x y z
N MET A 1 -7.83 -12.46 0.13
CA MET A 1 -6.70 -12.08 1.01
C MET A 1 -6.55 -13.13 2.09
N ILE A 2 -5.32 -13.54 2.34
CA ILE A 2 -5.00 -14.55 3.36
C ILE A 2 -4.79 -13.83 4.69
N ASN A 3 -5.33 -14.39 5.78
CA ASN A 3 -5.29 -13.84 7.14
C ASN A 3 -5.97 -12.47 7.28
N GLY A 4 -7.00 -12.22 6.49
CA GLY A 4 -7.76 -10.99 6.61
C GLY A 4 -8.79 -10.82 5.52
N ASP A 5 -9.53 -9.74 5.62
CA ASP A 5 -10.60 -9.38 4.71
C ASP A 5 -10.11 -8.25 3.80
N ILE A 6 -10.23 -8.43 2.50
CA ILE A 6 -9.79 -7.42 1.53
C ILE A 6 -10.54 -6.09 1.72
N THR A 7 -11.81 -6.14 2.09
CA THR A 7 -12.60 -4.93 2.31
C THR A 7 -12.05 -4.15 3.50
N GLU A 8 -11.72 -4.83 4.59
CA GLU A 8 -11.12 -4.22 5.77
C GLU A 8 -9.73 -3.64 5.46
N PHE A 9 -8.93 -4.36 4.69
CA PHE A 9 -7.61 -3.89 4.27
C PHE A 9 -7.72 -2.59 3.47
N ILE A 10 -8.64 -2.55 2.50
CA ILE A 10 -8.84 -1.37 1.65
C ILE A 10 -9.37 -0.21 2.48
N ASP A 11 -10.25 -0.46 3.44
CA ASP A 11 -10.77 0.58 4.33
C ASP A 11 -9.62 1.24 5.10
N LYS A 12 -8.72 0.43 5.67
CA LYS A 12 -7.54 0.94 6.37
C LYS A 12 -6.58 1.68 5.44
N LEU A 13 -6.47 1.23 4.20
CA LEU A 13 -5.67 1.90 3.19
C LEU A 13 -6.18 3.33 2.93
N TYR A 14 -7.48 3.51 2.84
CA TYR A 14 -8.07 4.83 2.65
C TYR A 14 -7.81 5.78 3.83
N TYR A 15 -7.60 5.25 5.02
CA TYR A 15 -7.24 6.05 6.19
C TYR A 15 -5.74 6.28 6.32
N GLY A 16 -4.94 5.68 5.45
CA GLY A 16 -3.48 5.84 5.48
C GLY A 16 -2.82 5.09 6.62
N GLU A 17 -3.44 4.04 7.15
CA GLU A 17 -2.86 3.26 8.23
C GLU A 17 -1.66 2.44 7.77
N GLU A 18 -0.80 2.06 8.70
CA GLU A 18 0.34 1.19 8.43
C GLU A 18 -0.15 -0.22 8.16
N LEU A 19 0.22 -0.77 7.00
CA LEU A 19 -0.23 -2.09 6.57
C LEU A 19 0.97 -2.93 6.16
N TRP A 20 1.05 -4.13 6.71
CA TRP A 20 2.12 -5.08 6.41
C TRP A 20 1.53 -6.27 5.69
N PHE A 21 2.15 -6.68 4.60
CA PHE A 21 1.68 -7.86 3.87
C PHE A 21 2.84 -8.58 3.17
N GLU A 22 2.56 -9.82 2.78
CA GLU A 22 3.52 -10.65 2.07
C GLU A 22 2.90 -11.13 0.77
N TYR A 23 3.68 -11.10 -0.29
CA TYR A 23 3.27 -11.65 -1.59
C TYR A 23 4.49 -12.27 -2.27
N ALA A 24 4.32 -13.50 -2.78
CA ALA A 24 5.38 -14.22 -3.51
C ALA A 24 6.70 -14.29 -2.74
N GLY A 25 6.61 -14.50 -1.43
CA GLY A 25 7.78 -14.65 -0.56
C GLY A 25 8.46 -13.36 -0.17
N LYS A 26 7.90 -12.21 -0.52
CA LYS A 26 8.48 -10.90 -0.21
C LYS A 26 7.54 -10.11 0.70
N GLU A 27 8.11 -9.45 1.70
CA GLU A 27 7.33 -8.60 2.61
C GLU A 27 7.29 -7.16 2.11
N TYR A 28 6.13 -6.52 2.34
CA TYR A 28 5.88 -5.14 1.96
C TYR A 28 5.33 -4.36 3.13
N PHE A 29 5.68 -3.08 3.18
CA PHE A 29 5.17 -2.14 4.17
C PHE A 29 4.55 -0.95 3.44
N LEU A 30 3.28 -0.72 3.69
CA LEU A 30 2.49 0.34 3.06
C LEU A 30 2.07 1.31 4.15
N GLN A 31 2.28 2.61 3.95
CA GLN A 31 1.89 3.62 4.93
C GLN A 31 1.46 4.92 4.26
N GLY A 32 0.51 5.59 4.90
CA GLY A 32 0.09 6.92 4.52
C GLY A 32 0.46 7.94 5.58
N TRP A 33 0.77 9.16 5.17
CA TRP A 33 1.11 10.23 6.11
C TRP A 33 0.84 11.58 5.47
N THR A 34 0.76 12.61 6.31
CA THR A 34 0.53 13.98 5.87
C THR A 34 1.87 14.70 5.76
N ASN A 35 2.11 15.32 4.60
CA ASN A 35 3.31 16.12 4.41
C ASN A 35 3.16 17.42 5.20
N PRO A 36 4.02 17.67 6.20
CA PRO A 36 3.86 18.85 7.06
C PRO A 36 4.13 20.18 6.35
N SER A 37 4.80 20.16 5.19
CA SER A 37 5.15 21.37 4.46
C SER A 37 3.97 22.02 3.77
N ASP A 38 3.07 21.23 3.18
CA ASP A 38 2.00 21.73 2.34
C ASP A 38 0.65 21.04 2.55
N ALA A 39 0.58 20.20 3.58
CA ALA A 39 -0.63 19.46 3.95
C ALA A 39 -1.13 18.48 2.87
N THR A 40 -0.28 18.12 1.92
CA THR A 40 -0.63 17.06 0.98
C THR A 40 -0.53 15.70 1.68
N MET A 41 -1.20 14.70 1.12
CA MET A 41 -1.15 13.34 1.63
C MET A 41 -0.15 12.53 0.80
N VAL A 42 0.59 11.68 1.50
CA VAL A 42 1.59 10.80 0.87
C VAL A 42 1.23 9.37 1.19
N LEU A 43 1.29 8.52 0.18
CA LEU A 43 1.17 7.07 0.35
C LEU A 43 2.39 6.44 -0.27
N ASP A 44 3.08 5.59 0.48
CA ASP A 44 4.27 4.91 -0.04
C ASP A 44 4.26 3.43 0.31
N ILE A 45 4.97 2.65 -0.48
CA ILE A 45 5.17 1.23 -0.24
C ILE A 45 6.65 0.91 -0.37
N GLN A 46 7.16 0.12 0.57
CA GLN A 46 8.54 -0.32 0.63
C GLN A 46 8.58 -1.83 0.60
N ASP A 47 9.62 -2.41 0.04
CA ASP A 47 9.79 -3.85 -0.01
C ASP A 47 11.06 -4.31 0.70
N GLY A 48 11.00 -5.54 1.25
CA GLY A 48 12.13 -6.16 1.93
C GLY A 48 12.45 -5.58 3.30
N LYS A 49 13.48 -6.12 3.91
CA LYS A 49 14.02 -5.67 5.20
C LYS A 49 15.56 -5.71 5.14
N PRO A 50 16.26 -4.63 5.55
CA PRO A 50 15.70 -3.36 6.01
C PRO A 50 15.10 -2.55 4.84
N PHE A 51 14.09 -1.75 5.13
CA PHE A 51 13.47 -0.89 4.13
C PHE A 51 14.43 0.26 3.83
N LYS A 52 14.92 0.33 2.62
CA LYS A 52 15.90 1.34 2.21
C LYS A 52 15.34 2.32 1.21
N ASP A 53 14.54 1.81 0.26
CA ASP A 53 14.01 2.61 -0.82
C ASP A 53 12.52 2.35 -0.98
N TYR A 54 11.83 3.34 -1.52
CA TYR A 54 10.43 3.21 -1.84
C TYR A 54 10.27 2.43 -3.15
N LEU A 55 9.43 1.43 -3.15
CA LEU A 55 9.04 0.75 -4.36
C LEU A 55 8.14 1.68 -5.18
N TRP A 56 7.28 2.45 -4.49
CA TRP A 56 6.36 3.37 -5.12
C TRP A 56 5.93 4.42 -4.09
N LYS A 57 5.65 5.62 -4.57
CA LYS A 57 5.22 6.73 -3.72
C LYS A 57 4.28 7.63 -4.51
N CYS A 58 3.25 8.11 -3.85
CA CYS A 58 2.27 8.99 -4.46
C CYS A 58 1.97 10.16 -3.54
N ILE A 59 1.88 11.36 -4.08
CA ILE A 59 1.55 12.57 -3.34
C ILE A 59 0.33 13.20 -4.00
N ARG A 60 -0.76 13.35 -3.24
CA ARG A 60 -2.02 13.89 -3.73
C ARG A 60 -2.67 14.75 -2.64
N PRO A 61 -3.67 15.58 -3.00
CA PRO A 61 -4.38 16.38 -1.99
C PRO A 61 -5.12 15.55 -0.94
N SER A 62 -5.54 14.33 -1.27
CA SER A 62 -6.26 13.47 -0.34
C SER A 62 -5.70 12.05 -0.32
N MET A 63 -5.85 11.38 0.82
CA MET A 63 -5.43 9.97 0.95
C MET A 63 -6.26 9.06 0.03
N ARG A 64 -7.52 9.40 -0.20
CA ARG A 64 -8.37 8.65 -1.11
C ARG A 64 -7.77 8.58 -2.51
N GLU A 65 -7.28 9.72 -3.02
CA GLU A 65 -6.65 9.76 -4.34
C GLU A 65 -5.37 8.91 -4.37
N CYS A 66 -4.57 8.96 -3.30
CA CYS A 66 -3.37 8.14 -3.19
C CYS A 66 -3.73 6.65 -3.18
N ALA A 67 -4.75 6.28 -2.42
CA ALA A 67 -5.19 4.89 -2.32
C ALA A 67 -5.69 4.36 -3.66
N GLU A 68 -6.48 5.14 -4.37
CA GLU A 68 -6.99 4.76 -5.68
C GLU A 68 -5.85 4.60 -6.70
N GLU A 69 -4.87 5.50 -6.66
CA GLU A 69 -3.67 5.38 -7.50
C GLU A 69 -2.91 4.09 -7.19
N PHE A 70 -2.73 3.78 -5.91
CA PHE A 70 -2.05 2.55 -5.50
C PHE A 70 -2.78 1.31 -6.04
N LEU A 71 -4.09 1.25 -5.86
CA LEU A 71 -4.89 0.09 -6.29
C LEU A 71 -4.85 -0.13 -7.80
N ASN A 72 -4.64 0.95 -8.57
CA ASN A 72 -4.56 0.87 -10.03
C ASN A 72 -3.14 0.72 -10.56
N SER A 73 -2.13 0.87 -9.70
CA SER A 73 -0.73 0.81 -10.13
C SER A 73 -0.28 -0.63 -10.32
N LYS A 74 0.36 -0.91 -11.44
CA LYS A 74 0.86 -2.25 -11.77
C LYS A 74 2.25 -2.45 -11.19
N LEU A 75 2.31 -2.70 -9.89
CA LEU A 75 3.58 -2.84 -9.16
C LEU A 75 4.14 -4.26 -9.17
N TRP A 76 3.34 -5.23 -9.58
CA TRP A 76 3.72 -6.64 -9.59
C TRP A 76 3.66 -7.17 -11.02
N GLY A 77 4.66 -6.80 -11.81
CA GLY A 77 4.68 -7.10 -13.23
C GLY A 77 3.59 -6.30 -13.95
N GLU A 78 2.65 -6.99 -14.56
CA GLU A 78 1.51 -6.35 -15.22
C GLU A 78 0.25 -6.38 -14.35
N LYS A 79 0.40 -6.68 -13.05
CA LYS A 79 -0.73 -6.84 -12.13
C LYS A 79 -0.73 -5.75 -11.06
N ASN A 80 -1.93 -5.26 -10.74
CA ASN A 80 -2.14 -4.35 -9.63
C ASN A 80 -2.50 -5.12 -8.36
N PHE A 81 -2.65 -4.41 -7.24
CA PHE A 81 -2.92 -5.04 -5.96
C PHE A 81 -4.22 -5.86 -5.95
N LEU A 82 -5.27 -5.35 -6.57
CA LEU A 82 -6.55 -6.06 -6.61
C LEU A 82 -6.46 -7.38 -7.38
N GLU A 83 -5.59 -7.45 -8.37
CA GLU A 83 -5.39 -8.66 -9.15
C GLU A 83 -4.61 -9.73 -8.39
N ILE A 84 -3.73 -9.33 -7.46
CA ILE A 84 -2.92 -10.29 -6.69
C ILE A 84 -3.48 -10.57 -5.30
N GLN A 85 -4.52 -9.84 -4.86
CA GLN A 85 -4.95 -9.81 -3.47
C GLN A 85 -5.31 -11.19 -2.88
N ARG A 86 -5.76 -12.12 -3.68
CA ARG A 86 -6.11 -13.46 -3.19
C ARG A 86 -4.89 -14.23 -2.68
N GLU A 87 -3.71 -13.90 -3.21
CA GLU A 87 -2.46 -14.55 -2.85
C GLU A 87 -1.65 -13.73 -1.85
N VAL A 88 -2.17 -12.58 -1.45
CA VAL A 88 -1.53 -11.70 -0.48
C VAL A 88 -1.89 -12.14 0.94
N THR A 89 -0.87 -12.30 1.78
CA THR A 89 -1.06 -12.60 3.21
C THR A 89 -0.96 -11.29 3.99
N TRP A 90 -2.04 -10.93 4.68
CA TRP A 90 -2.05 -9.74 5.52
C TRP A 90 -1.32 -10.05 6.82
N LYS A 91 -0.34 -9.23 7.15
CA LYS A 91 0.45 -9.36 8.38
C LYS A 91 0.20 -8.16 9.27
N GLU A 92 0.33 -8.36 10.55
CA GLU A 92 0.17 -7.27 11.52
C GLU A 92 1.49 -6.89 12.15
#